data_f1dc5b0fbbc9240aa35970f13da55377
#
_entry.id   f1dc5b0fbbc9240aa35970f13da55377
#
_cell.length_a   1.000
_cell.length_b   1.000
_cell.length_c   1.000
_cell.angle_alpha   90.00
_cell.angle_beta   90.00
_cell.angle_gamma   90.00
#
_symmetry.space_group_name_H-M   'P 1'
#
loop_
_entity.id
_entity.type
_entity.pdbx_description
1 polymer ?
#
loop_
_entity_poly.entity_id
_entity_poly.type
_entity_poly.pdbx_seq_one_letter_code
_entity_poly.pdbx_strand_id
1 'polypeptide(L)'
;ETDWEFLQRVLSREGIMITPDCRQPGLKLYAGVPELMESAFPCHILDMEKDMDGYYELKANGREVHASDFTRYTVVSEQLMGIFDPVRIQGNPFVVCACRYSFEDQEMQGTYKLRSAKGLTRPVIYPMHLIGVALNGNVVNVSGTKVQVAMAIDGNSRKRALYWFPYSTLSASSDGSGWYCM
;
A
#
# COMPACT_ATOMS: atom_id res chain seq x y z
N GLU A 1 6.72 -7.96 12.16
CA GLU A 1 6.45 -7.54 10.77
C GLU A 1 7.26 -8.43 9.84
N THR A 2 6.61 -9.07 8.88
CA THR A 2 7.25 -9.85 7.81
C THR A 2 7.82 -8.92 6.73
N ASP A 3 8.74 -9.43 5.89
CA ASP A 3 9.28 -8.66 4.76
C ASP A 3 8.17 -8.20 3.81
N TRP A 4 7.13 -9.02 3.63
CA TRP A 4 5.97 -8.67 2.82
C TRP A 4 5.15 -7.50 3.41
N GLU A 5 4.86 -7.54 4.70
CA GLU A 5 4.17 -6.45 5.41
C GLU A 5 5.00 -5.17 5.40
N PHE A 6 6.32 -5.28 5.57
CA PHE A 6 7.23 -4.16 5.48
C PHE A 6 7.20 -3.51 4.09
N LEU A 7 7.28 -4.30 3.02
CA LEU A 7 7.19 -3.79 1.65
C LEU A 7 5.85 -3.10 1.39
N GLN A 8 4.73 -3.71 1.79
CA GLN A 8 3.41 -3.10 1.66
C GLN A 8 3.32 -1.77 2.40
N ARG A 9 3.85 -1.70 3.62
CA ARG A 9 3.84 -0.49 4.43
C ARG A 9 4.69 0.63 3.82
N VAL A 10 5.89 0.32 3.36
CA VAL A 10 6.78 1.33 2.75
C VAL A 10 6.14 1.89 1.47
N LEU A 11 5.66 1.03 0.58
CA LEU A 11 5.04 1.44 -0.68
C LEU A 11 3.70 2.16 -0.49
N SER A 12 2.97 1.85 0.57
CA SER A 12 1.71 2.52 0.89
C SER A 12 1.88 4.03 1.16
N ARG A 13 3.06 4.48 1.59
CA ARG A 13 3.36 5.92 1.78
C ARG A 13 3.24 6.70 0.47
N GLU A 14 3.61 6.07 -0.63
CA GLU A 14 3.49 6.63 -1.98
C GLU A 14 2.14 6.27 -2.64
N GLY A 15 1.27 5.54 -1.94
CA GLY A 15 0.00 5.05 -2.48
C GLY A 15 0.15 3.87 -3.42
N ILE A 16 1.34 3.27 -3.47
CA ILE A 16 1.66 2.18 -4.38
C ILE A 16 1.19 0.85 -3.78
N MET A 17 0.40 0.11 -4.56
CA MET A 17 0.02 -1.26 -4.27
C MET A 17 1.10 -2.21 -4.78
N ILE A 18 1.42 -3.26 -4.02
CA ILE A 18 2.27 -4.36 -4.48
C ILE A 18 1.42 -5.62 -4.66
N THR A 19 1.58 -6.28 -5.78
CA THR A 19 0.79 -7.47 -6.14
C THR A 19 1.69 -8.54 -6.78
N PRO A 20 1.62 -9.81 -6.36
CA PRO A 20 2.36 -10.88 -7.01
C PRO A 20 1.78 -11.19 -8.39
N ASP A 21 2.66 -11.53 -9.34
CA ASP A 21 2.27 -12.06 -10.64
C ASP A 21 2.20 -13.59 -10.56
N CYS A 22 0.98 -14.13 -10.58
CA CYS A 22 0.74 -15.57 -10.49
C CYS A 22 0.83 -16.29 -11.86
N ARG A 23 1.00 -15.55 -12.96
CA ARG A 23 0.98 -16.11 -14.34
C ARG A 23 2.33 -16.64 -14.80
N GLN A 24 3.40 -16.30 -14.09
CA GLN A 24 4.76 -16.67 -14.48
C GLN A 24 5.46 -17.44 -13.36
N PRO A 25 6.31 -18.41 -13.70
CA PRO A 25 7.10 -19.10 -12.71
C PRO A 25 8.11 -18.14 -12.05
N GLY A 26 8.38 -18.35 -10.77
CA GLY A 26 9.27 -17.52 -9.97
C GLY A 26 8.57 -16.38 -9.26
N LEU A 27 9.32 -15.68 -8.40
CA LEU A 27 8.80 -14.53 -7.66
C LEU A 27 8.85 -13.27 -8.54
N LYS A 28 7.70 -12.84 -9.00
CA LYS A 28 7.52 -11.57 -9.72
C LYS A 28 6.46 -10.73 -9.03
N LEU A 29 6.70 -9.44 -8.95
CA LEU A 29 5.84 -8.50 -8.26
C LEU A 29 5.60 -7.28 -9.15
N TYR A 30 4.36 -6.81 -9.16
CA TYR A 30 4.01 -5.49 -9.68
C TYR A 30 4.05 -4.47 -8.53
N ALA A 31 4.73 -3.36 -8.73
CA ALA A 31 4.65 -2.18 -7.86
C ALA A 31 3.83 -1.11 -8.59
N GLY A 32 2.60 -0.91 -8.15
CA GLY A 32 1.60 -0.12 -8.86
C GLY A 32 0.88 -0.89 -9.97
N VAL A 33 -0.01 -0.19 -10.69
CA VAL A 33 -0.69 -0.73 -11.87
C VAL A 33 0.23 -0.53 -13.07
N PRO A 34 0.61 -1.59 -13.80
CA PRO A 34 1.45 -1.46 -14.96
C PRO A 34 0.73 -0.68 -16.08
N GLU A 35 1.49 0.01 -16.93
CA GLU A 35 0.97 0.53 -18.18
C GLU A 35 0.58 -0.64 -19.10
N LEU A 36 -0.70 -0.74 -19.41
CA LEU A 36 -1.23 -1.85 -20.16
C LEU A 36 -1.65 -1.39 -21.56
N MET A 37 -1.36 -2.23 -22.54
CA MET A 37 -1.92 -2.05 -23.89
C MET A 37 -3.44 -2.26 -23.81
N GLU A 38 -4.18 -1.35 -24.42
CA GLU A 38 -5.64 -1.44 -24.46
C GLU A 38 -6.09 -2.74 -25.14
N SER A 39 -6.84 -3.54 -24.42
CA SER A 39 -7.58 -4.65 -25.00
C SER A 39 -9.02 -4.59 -24.52
N ALA A 40 -9.94 -4.87 -25.43
CA ALA A 40 -11.35 -4.96 -25.11
C ALA A 40 -11.71 -6.44 -24.98
N PHE A 41 -11.91 -6.89 -23.76
CA PHE A 41 -12.40 -8.24 -23.49
C PHE A 41 -13.93 -8.22 -23.43
N PRO A 42 -14.62 -9.12 -24.15
CA PRO A 42 -16.06 -9.28 -24.00
C PRO A 42 -16.36 -9.82 -22.60
N CYS A 43 -17.24 -9.13 -21.90
CA CYS A 43 -17.65 -9.53 -20.56
C CYS A 43 -19.11 -9.13 -20.28
N HIS A 44 -19.78 -9.88 -19.41
CA HIS A 44 -21.11 -9.59 -18.92
C HIS A 44 -21.03 -9.03 -17.50
N ILE A 45 -21.67 -7.87 -17.27
CA ILE A 45 -21.72 -7.24 -15.95
C ILE A 45 -22.74 -8.00 -15.10
N LEU A 46 -22.30 -8.52 -13.97
CA LEU A 46 -23.17 -9.14 -12.95
C LEU A 46 -23.61 -8.13 -11.90
N ASP A 47 -22.70 -7.25 -11.48
CA ASP A 47 -22.93 -6.33 -10.39
C ASP A 47 -22.08 -5.07 -10.52
N MET A 48 -22.56 -3.99 -9.91
CA MET A 48 -21.84 -2.71 -9.79
C MET A 48 -22.01 -2.15 -8.38
N GLU A 49 -20.92 -1.95 -7.69
CA GLU A 49 -20.87 -1.36 -6.35
C GLU A 49 -19.98 -0.13 -6.30
N LYS A 50 -20.18 0.71 -5.28
CA LYS A 50 -19.35 1.88 -5.03
C LYS A 50 -18.73 1.81 -3.64
N ASP A 51 -17.40 1.74 -3.58
CA ASP A 51 -16.63 1.66 -2.34
C ASP A 51 -16.43 3.07 -1.75
N MET A 52 -17.42 3.55 -1.03
CA MET A 52 -17.34 4.89 -0.44
C MET A 52 -16.42 4.94 0.78
N ASP A 53 -16.26 3.83 1.50
CA ASP A 53 -15.35 3.76 2.65
C ASP A 53 -13.90 3.94 2.19
N GLY A 54 -13.49 3.20 1.16
CA GLY A 54 -12.17 3.35 0.55
C GLY A 54 -11.93 4.77 -0.01
N TYR A 55 -12.96 5.40 -0.58
CA TYR A 55 -12.88 6.79 -1.03
C TYR A 55 -12.58 7.74 0.13
N TYR A 56 -13.37 7.68 1.20
CA TYR A 56 -13.18 8.57 2.35
C TYR A 56 -11.87 8.32 3.07
N GLU A 57 -11.43 7.08 3.17
CA GLU A 57 -10.13 6.73 3.76
C GLU A 57 -8.97 7.38 2.99
N LEU A 58 -8.93 7.23 1.67
CA LEU A 58 -7.86 7.83 0.86
C LEU A 58 -7.92 9.36 0.86
N LYS A 59 -9.12 9.93 0.86
CA LYS A 59 -9.31 11.38 0.97
C LYS A 59 -8.80 11.90 2.31
N ALA A 60 -9.08 11.20 3.41
CA ALA A 60 -8.55 11.53 4.73
C ALA A 60 -7.01 11.41 4.82
N ASN A 61 -6.41 10.53 4.02
CA ASN A 61 -4.96 10.42 3.85
C ASN A 61 -4.35 11.50 2.92
N GLY A 62 -5.14 12.48 2.48
CA GLY A 62 -4.68 13.58 1.63
C GLY A 62 -4.43 13.18 0.17
N ARG A 63 -5.00 12.07 -0.31
CA ARG A 63 -4.88 11.63 -1.71
C ARG A 63 -5.89 12.34 -2.59
N GLU A 64 -5.45 12.74 -3.78
CA GLU A 64 -6.33 13.30 -4.82
C GLU A 64 -7.06 12.17 -5.55
N VAL A 65 -8.27 11.87 -5.12
CA VAL A 65 -9.13 10.82 -5.66
C VAL A 65 -10.55 11.32 -5.89
N HIS A 66 -11.24 10.77 -6.87
CA HIS A 66 -12.63 11.04 -7.17
C HIS A 66 -13.51 9.86 -6.78
N ALA A 67 -14.74 10.13 -6.37
CA ALA A 67 -15.69 9.06 -6.00
C ALA A 67 -15.99 8.08 -7.16
N SER A 68 -15.83 8.53 -8.42
CA SER A 68 -15.93 7.68 -9.61
C SER A 68 -14.84 6.61 -9.69
N ASP A 69 -13.65 6.88 -9.14
CA ASP A 69 -12.52 5.94 -9.16
C ASP A 69 -12.78 4.69 -8.28
N PHE A 70 -13.76 4.79 -7.39
CA PHE A 70 -14.14 3.73 -6.44
C PHE A 70 -15.34 2.89 -6.90
N THR A 71 -15.74 3.04 -8.16
CA THR A 71 -16.71 2.13 -8.76
C THR A 71 -16.04 0.79 -9.03
N ARG A 72 -16.68 -0.28 -8.58
CA ARG A 72 -16.28 -1.68 -8.80
C ARG A 72 -17.32 -2.36 -9.68
N TYR A 73 -16.85 -3.14 -10.64
CA TYR A 73 -17.72 -4.03 -11.41
C TYR A 73 -17.36 -5.47 -11.10
N THR A 74 -18.35 -6.32 -10.96
CA THR A 74 -18.19 -7.77 -11.02
C THR A 74 -18.68 -8.23 -12.37
N VAL A 75 -17.80 -8.88 -13.14
CA VAL A 75 -18.11 -9.34 -14.49
C VAL A 75 -17.78 -10.82 -14.65
N VAL A 76 -18.43 -11.47 -15.62
CA VAL A 76 -18.08 -12.82 -16.08
C VAL A 76 -17.62 -12.77 -17.52
N SER A 77 -16.70 -13.67 -17.85
CA SER A 77 -16.22 -13.86 -19.22
C SER A 77 -15.71 -15.29 -19.38
N GLU A 78 -15.91 -15.86 -20.56
CA GLU A 78 -15.27 -17.11 -20.97
C GLU A 78 -13.79 -16.90 -21.29
N GLN A 79 -13.41 -15.66 -21.58
CA GLN A 79 -12.03 -15.32 -21.83
C GLN A 79 -11.24 -15.20 -20.51
N LEU A 80 -10.13 -15.92 -20.41
CA LEU A 80 -9.29 -15.92 -19.22
C LEU A 80 -8.47 -14.62 -19.13
N MET A 81 -8.75 -13.83 -18.10
CA MET A 81 -8.05 -12.59 -17.80
C MET A 81 -7.23 -12.73 -16.51
N GLY A 82 -6.05 -12.16 -16.49
CA GLY A 82 -5.20 -12.09 -15.29
C GLY A 82 -5.35 -10.77 -14.54
N ILE A 83 -4.68 -10.68 -13.39
CA ILE A 83 -4.59 -9.43 -12.61
C ILE A 83 -3.96 -8.34 -13.49
N PHE A 84 -4.55 -7.15 -13.44
CA PHE A 84 -4.24 -5.95 -14.22
C PHE A 84 -4.56 -6.01 -15.69
N ASP A 85 -5.13 -7.09 -16.21
CA ASP A 85 -5.61 -7.08 -17.60
C ASP A 85 -6.64 -5.95 -17.77
N PRO A 86 -6.54 -5.13 -18.84
CA PRO A 86 -7.40 -3.98 -19.05
C PRO A 86 -8.77 -4.43 -19.60
N VAL A 87 -9.82 -3.80 -19.10
CA VAL A 87 -11.21 -4.03 -19.55
C VAL A 87 -11.89 -2.68 -19.74
N ARG A 88 -12.63 -2.51 -20.82
CA ARG A 88 -13.45 -1.32 -21.04
C ARG A 88 -14.91 -1.59 -20.70
N ILE A 89 -15.46 -0.79 -19.79
CA ILE A 89 -16.88 -0.78 -19.44
C ILE A 89 -17.47 0.57 -19.86
N GLN A 90 -18.41 0.56 -20.79
CA GLN A 90 -19.05 1.78 -21.31
C GLN A 90 -18.03 2.85 -21.76
N GLY A 91 -16.93 2.40 -22.40
CA GLY A 91 -15.86 3.29 -22.88
C GLY A 91 -14.82 3.70 -21.83
N ASN A 92 -15.08 3.47 -20.55
CA ASN A 92 -14.13 3.79 -19.48
C ASN A 92 -13.15 2.65 -19.21
N PRO A 93 -11.87 2.96 -18.93
CA PRO A 93 -10.86 1.96 -18.65
C PRO A 93 -10.94 1.45 -17.20
N PHE A 94 -10.92 0.14 -17.06
CA PHE A 94 -10.81 -0.58 -15.80
C PHE A 94 -9.72 -1.64 -15.91
N VAL A 95 -9.28 -2.15 -14.78
CA VAL A 95 -8.33 -3.26 -14.68
C VAL A 95 -8.87 -4.35 -13.77
N VAL A 96 -8.52 -5.59 -14.07
CA VAL A 96 -8.85 -6.73 -13.23
C VAL A 96 -8.06 -6.62 -11.91
N CYS A 97 -8.76 -6.55 -10.79
CA CYS A 97 -8.14 -6.52 -9.46
C CYS A 97 -8.33 -7.81 -8.65
N ALA A 98 -9.24 -8.67 -9.07
CA ALA A 98 -9.39 -10.03 -8.56
C ALA A 98 -9.98 -10.92 -9.65
N CYS A 99 -9.60 -12.20 -9.66
CA CYS A 99 -10.11 -13.20 -10.57
C CYS A 99 -10.41 -14.49 -9.82
N ARG A 100 -11.49 -15.14 -10.23
CA ARG A 100 -11.88 -16.48 -9.80
C ARG A 100 -12.26 -17.27 -11.04
N TYR A 101 -11.69 -18.46 -11.18
CA TYR A 101 -12.03 -19.36 -12.28
C TYR A 101 -12.86 -20.52 -11.75
N SER A 102 -13.91 -20.88 -12.47
CA SER A 102 -14.71 -22.08 -12.26
C SER A 102 -14.70 -22.93 -13.53
N PHE A 103 -14.79 -24.22 -13.37
CA PHE A 103 -14.91 -25.16 -14.45
C PHE A 103 -16.22 -25.91 -14.26
N GLU A 104 -17.21 -25.59 -15.09
CA GLU A 104 -18.57 -26.14 -15.02
C GLU A 104 -18.98 -26.57 -16.43
N ASP A 105 -19.68 -27.70 -16.55
CA ASP A 105 -20.17 -28.24 -17.80
C ASP A 105 -19.13 -28.32 -18.93
N GLN A 106 -17.87 -28.63 -18.60
CA GLN A 106 -16.72 -28.71 -19.50
C GLN A 106 -16.24 -27.34 -20.04
N GLU A 107 -16.77 -26.26 -19.56
CA GLU A 107 -16.35 -24.91 -19.90
C GLU A 107 -15.66 -24.22 -18.71
N MET A 108 -14.64 -23.42 -19.02
CA MET A 108 -13.98 -22.60 -18.03
C MET A 108 -14.55 -21.19 -18.07
N GLN A 109 -15.09 -20.75 -16.95
CA GLN A 109 -15.62 -19.41 -16.80
C GLN A 109 -14.85 -18.62 -15.75
N GLY A 110 -14.56 -17.36 -16.04
CA GLY A 110 -13.91 -16.43 -15.11
C GLY A 110 -14.90 -15.42 -14.55
N THR A 111 -14.88 -15.24 -13.23
CA THR A 111 -15.52 -14.12 -12.56
C THR A 111 -14.44 -13.12 -12.13
N TYR A 112 -14.58 -11.86 -12.52
CA TYR A 112 -13.58 -10.84 -12.35
C TYR A 112 -14.13 -9.64 -11.59
N LYS A 113 -13.33 -9.10 -10.67
CA LYS A 113 -13.60 -7.78 -10.09
C LYS A 113 -12.73 -6.75 -10.79
N LEU A 114 -13.38 -5.67 -11.23
CA LEU A 114 -12.76 -4.60 -11.98
C LEU A 114 -12.76 -3.31 -11.13
N ARG A 115 -11.67 -2.55 -11.21
CA ARG A 115 -11.56 -1.19 -10.64
C ARG A 115 -10.83 -0.27 -11.63
N SER A 116 -11.02 1.04 -11.48
CA SER A 116 -10.13 1.99 -12.15
C SER A 116 -8.71 1.88 -11.56
N ALA A 117 -7.68 2.18 -12.36
CA ALA A 117 -6.29 2.17 -11.88
C ALA A 117 -6.08 3.12 -10.68
N LYS A 118 -6.73 4.29 -10.69
CA LYS A 118 -6.70 5.25 -9.58
C LYS A 118 -7.39 4.72 -8.31
N GLY A 119 -8.46 3.95 -8.46
CA GLY A 119 -9.16 3.31 -7.35
C GLY A 119 -8.39 2.18 -6.68
N LEU A 120 -7.25 1.77 -7.24
CA LEU A 120 -6.32 0.81 -6.66
C LEU A 120 -5.20 1.46 -5.82
N THR A 121 -5.21 2.78 -5.68
CA THR A 121 -4.30 3.49 -4.77
C THR A 121 -4.43 2.94 -3.35
N ARG A 122 -3.30 2.66 -2.71
CA ARG A 122 -3.27 2.08 -1.37
C ARG A 122 -3.32 3.18 -0.29
N PRO A 123 -4.17 3.07 0.73
CA PRO A 123 -4.10 3.95 1.90
C PRO A 123 -2.80 3.69 2.67
N VAL A 124 -2.35 4.70 3.44
CA VAL A 124 -1.12 4.58 4.23
C VAL A 124 -1.29 3.52 5.32
N ILE A 125 -0.40 2.55 5.34
CA ILE A 125 -0.35 1.52 6.38
C ILE A 125 0.60 2.00 7.48
N TYR A 126 0.08 2.14 8.70
CA TYR A 126 0.85 2.51 9.88
C TYR A 126 1.25 1.26 10.68
N PRO A 127 2.48 1.21 11.20
CA PRO A 127 2.94 0.09 12.02
C PRO A 127 2.39 0.21 13.44
N MET A 128 1.10 -0.02 13.61
CA MET A 128 0.39 0.18 14.89
C MET A 128 1.01 -0.63 16.05
N HIS A 129 1.60 -1.79 15.75
CA HIS A 129 2.29 -2.64 16.71
C HIS A 129 3.60 -2.04 17.27
N LEU A 130 4.13 -0.98 16.62
CA LEU A 130 5.32 -0.27 17.09
C LEU A 130 4.98 0.90 18.04
N ILE A 131 3.71 1.22 18.23
CA ILE A 131 3.29 2.28 19.14
C ILE A 131 3.64 1.86 20.58
N GLY A 132 4.41 2.72 21.28
CA GLY A 132 4.84 2.44 22.65
C GLY A 132 6.06 1.51 22.77
N VAL A 133 6.64 1.06 21.68
CA VAL A 133 7.89 0.28 21.72
C VAL A 133 9.05 1.19 22.17
N ALA A 134 9.77 0.75 23.20
CA ALA A 134 11.02 1.36 23.65
C ALA A 134 12.21 0.57 23.10
N LEU A 135 13.17 1.29 22.52
CA LEU A 135 14.42 0.71 22.01
C LEU A 135 15.60 1.24 22.79
N ASN A 136 16.52 0.37 23.17
CA ASN A 136 17.77 0.75 23.80
C ASN A 136 18.77 1.27 22.77
N GLY A 137 19.54 2.29 23.15
CA GLY A 137 20.60 2.85 22.30
C GLY A 137 21.53 3.74 23.09
N ASN A 138 22.68 4.06 22.50
CA ASN A 138 23.68 4.96 23.08
C ASN A 138 23.67 6.29 22.32
N VAL A 139 23.66 7.40 23.04
CA VAL A 139 23.81 8.73 22.43
C VAL A 139 25.23 8.88 21.88
N VAL A 140 25.36 9.20 20.61
CA VAL A 140 26.63 9.37 19.91
C VAL A 140 26.99 10.84 19.75
N ASN A 141 26.00 11.66 19.37
CA ASN A 141 26.15 13.09 19.20
C ASN A 141 24.95 13.85 19.76
N VAL A 142 25.18 15.09 20.19
CA VAL A 142 24.14 16.01 20.68
C VAL A 142 24.27 17.32 19.92
N SER A 143 23.17 17.89 19.44
CA SER A 143 23.11 19.18 18.79
C SER A 143 21.81 19.91 19.13
N GLY A 144 21.88 20.93 19.96
CA GLY A 144 20.73 21.67 20.46
C GLY A 144 19.70 20.74 21.13
N THR A 145 18.49 20.71 20.57
CA THR A 145 17.37 19.87 21.07
C THR A 145 17.30 18.48 20.42
N LYS A 146 18.36 18.04 19.73
CA LYS A 146 18.40 16.76 19.02
C LYS A 146 19.59 15.92 19.41
N VAL A 147 19.42 14.62 19.40
CA VAL A 147 20.45 13.61 19.64
C VAL A 147 20.54 12.61 18.51
N GLN A 148 21.76 12.16 18.22
CA GLN A 148 21.95 10.97 17.38
C GLN A 148 22.14 9.77 18.30
N VAL A 149 21.41 8.70 18.01
CA VAL A 149 21.42 7.48 18.82
C VAL A 149 21.88 6.31 17.95
N ALA A 150 22.87 5.57 18.45
CA ALA A 150 23.22 4.26 17.93
C ALA A 150 22.31 3.23 18.60
N MET A 151 21.36 2.67 17.85
CA MET A 151 20.41 1.70 18.39
C MET A 151 21.09 0.36 18.66
N ALA A 152 20.80 -0.25 19.81
CA ALA A 152 21.34 -1.56 20.16
C ALA A 152 20.93 -2.66 19.18
N ILE A 153 19.74 -2.53 18.56
CA ILE A 153 19.22 -3.45 17.55
C ILE A 153 20.04 -3.46 16.27
N ASP A 154 20.76 -2.36 15.94
CA ASP A 154 21.58 -2.27 14.73
C ASP A 154 22.93 -3.01 14.85
N GLY A 155 23.25 -3.52 16.03
CA GLY A 155 24.51 -4.20 16.32
C GLY A 155 25.71 -3.27 16.07
N ASN A 156 26.85 -3.85 15.64
CA ASN A 156 28.06 -3.10 15.33
C ASN A 156 28.10 -2.46 13.93
N SER A 157 26.97 -2.24 13.31
CA SER A 157 26.88 -1.65 11.95
C SER A 157 27.20 -0.15 11.97
N ARG A 158 28.48 0.19 12.20
CA ARG A 158 29.01 1.58 12.25
C ARG A 158 28.87 2.39 10.94
N LYS A 159 28.30 1.83 9.89
CA LYS A 159 28.23 2.43 8.55
C LYS A 159 26.91 3.08 8.18
N ARG A 160 25.91 3.07 9.05
CA ARG A 160 24.61 3.69 8.74
C ARG A 160 24.62 5.16 9.17
N ALA A 161 24.04 6.01 8.33
CA ALA A 161 23.77 7.40 8.70
C ALA A 161 22.81 7.39 9.91
N LEU A 162 23.27 7.91 11.03
CA LEU A 162 22.48 8.00 12.25
C LEU A 162 21.43 9.09 12.07
N TYR A 163 20.19 8.78 12.46
CA TYR A 163 19.10 9.75 12.42
C TYR A 163 19.15 10.68 13.64
N TRP A 164 18.76 11.95 13.46
CA TRP A 164 18.61 12.92 14.55
C TRP A 164 17.22 12.84 15.14
N PHE A 165 17.12 12.40 16.40
CA PHE A 165 15.88 12.34 17.14
C PHE A 165 15.71 13.60 18.00
N PRO A 166 14.48 14.13 18.13
CA PRO A 166 14.21 15.15 19.13
C PRO A 166 14.41 14.54 20.52
N TYR A 167 15.10 15.29 21.40
CA TYR A 167 15.33 14.87 22.76
C TYR A 167 14.23 15.40 23.66
N SER A 168 13.66 14.55 24.48
CA SER A 168 12.73 14.94 25.55
C SER A 168 12.93 14.07 26.78
N THR A 169 12.67 14.63 27.95
CA THR A 169 12.68 13.92 29.24
C THR A 169 11.29 14.03 29.88
N LEU A 170 11.03 13.22 30.89
CA LEU A 170 9.81 13.33 31.70
C LEU A 170 9.67 14.68 32.40
N SER A 171 10.79 15.40 32.60
CA SER A 171 10.86 16.63 33.34
C SER A 171 11.10 17.89 32.51
N ALA A 172 11.43 17.73 31.21
CA ALA A 172 11.70 18.84 30.30
C ALA A 172 11.31 18.49 28.87
N SER A 173 10.76 19.45 28.15
CA SER A 173 10.54 19.32 26.71
C SER A 173 11.86 19.51 25.94
N SER A 174 11.88 19.08 24.65
CA SER A 174 13.05 19.21 23.79
C SER A 174 13.48 20.65 23.51
N ASP A 175 12.59 21.62 23.74
CA ASP A 175 12.83 23.06 23.57
C ASP A 175 13.35 23.75 24.86
N GLY A 176 13.55 22.99 25.94
CA GLY A 176 14.04 23.52 27.22
C GLY A 176 12.98 24.30 28.02
N SER A 177 11.71 24.27 27.63
CA SER A 177 10.63 24.99 28.31
C SER A 177 10.06 24.25 29.53
N GLY A 178 10.64 23.10 29.88
CA GLY A 178 10.25 22.33 31.06
C GLY A 178 10.66 22.96 32.39
N TRP A 179 10.02 22.54 33.50
CA TRP A 179 10.27 23.06 34.87
C TRP A 179 11.64 22.71 35.46
N TYR A 180 12.36 21.77 34.84
CA TYR A 180 13.71 21.38 35.26
C TYR A 180 14.62 21.36 34.02
N CYS A 181 15.48 22.37 33.93
CA CYS A 181 16.66 22.33 33.06
C CYS A 181 17.75 21.56 33.78
N MET A 182 18.27 20.49 33.20
CA MET A 182 19.54 19.89 33.62
C MET A 182 20.66 20.48 32.80
#